data_89a9c526bb78ac94b9443127e2b2b06a
#
_entry.id   89a9c526bb78ac94b9443127e2b2b06a
#
_cell.length_a   1.000
_cell.length_b   1.000
_cell.length_c   1.000
_cell.angle_alpha   90.00
_cell.angle_beta   90.00
_cell.angle_gamma   90.00
#
_symmetry.space_group_name_H-M   'P 1'
#
loop_
_entity.id
_entity.type
_entity.pdbx_description
1 polymer ?
#
loop_
_entity_poly.entity_id
_entity_poly.type
_entity_poly.pdbx_seq_one_letter_code
_entity_poly.pdbx_strand_id
1 'polypeptide(L)'
;MFSTRIATVLLLSSLSSAQNMPASTVPPARLAHLRHGINLYGWFAQVYEPERYTKEHFQSWITSADIALIKSAGFDHVRLSVNPEPIMQTTERADHGAEYLGYLDSAVKMILDAGLSVELDIHPDSDFKARLAREDDAVERFADFWRMLAQHYASWDSDRVFFEILNEPEMHDAYRWYGVEAKLAAAIRQAAPAHTILAPGARWDDDDDMIFLEPLRDPNVIYVFHFYEPHIFTHQGATWGEYYWRWLGHLHYPSQPENAAEVAARVPEALDRLYVIRYGQDHWDASRIEAEINQAADWAAHNHVRLVCNEFGVYRDFSEPQDRAAWIKDVRVSLERHHIGWAMWDYSGGFGVATKKDGKAVLDEITVRALGLTMPAQ
;
A
#
# COMPACT_ATOMS: atom_id res chain seq x y z
N MET A 1 9.47 -44.58 -61.52
CA MET A 1 10.07 -44.79 -60.20
C MET A 1 10.04 -43.45 -59.43
N PHE A 2 9.02 -43.21 -58.66
CA PHE A 2 8.93 -42.02 -57.79
C PHE A 2 9.30 -42.46 -56.37
N SER A 3 10.38 -41.85 -55.84
CA SER A 3 10.86 -42.09 -54.46
C SER A 3 10.23 -41.06 -53.56
N THR A 4 9.32 -41.51 -52.70
CA THR A 4 8.66 -40.71 -51.67
C THR A 4 9.60 -40.62 -50.46
N ARG A 5 10.16 -39.45 -50.19
CA ARG A 5 10.89 -39.19 -48.94
C ARG A 5 9.89 -38.78 -47.84
N ILE A 6 9.73 -39.62 -46.85
CA ILE A 6 8.99 -39.32 -45.63
C ILE A 6 9.91 -38.46 -44.73
N ALA A 7 9.51 -37.21 -44.52
CA ALA A 7 10.16 -36.34 -43.56
C ALA A 7 9.54 -36.59 -42.17
N THR A 8 10.31 -37.20 -41.28
CA THR A 8 9.95 -37.36 -39.87
C THR A 8 10.13 -36.02 -39.13
N VAL A 9 9.04 -35.34 -38.82
CA VAL A 9 9.05 -34.15 -37.97
C VAL A 9 9.15 -34.63 -36.52
N LEU A 10 10.33 -34.45 -35.92
CA LEU A 10 10.52 -34.57 -34.47
C LEU A 10 9.90 -33.36 -33.78
N LEU A 11 8.72 -33.52 -33.20
CA LEU A 11 8.16 -32.60 -32.23
C LEU A 11 9.01 -32.70 -30.94
N LEU A 12 9.94 -31.78 -30.77
CA LEU A 12 10.54 -31.52 -29.48
C LEU A 12 9.47 -30.84 -28.59
N SER A 13 8.78 -31.64 -27.78
CA SER A 13 8.01 -31.12 -26.66
C SER A 13 9.00 -30.57 -25.63
N SER A 14 9.21 -29.25 -25.66
CA SER A 14 9.80 -28.54 -24.54
C SER A 14 8.83 -28.66 -23.36
N LEU A 15 9.05 -29.64 -22.50
CA LEU A 15 8.51 -29.65 -21.16
C LEU A 15 9.13 -28.43 -20.45
N SER A 16 8.45 -27.30 -20.51
CA SER A 16 8.65 -26.22 -19.59
C SER A 16 8.38 -26.80 -18.21
N SER A 17 9.42 -27.09 -17.45
CA SER A 17 9.31 -27.40 -16.06
C SER A 17 8.82 -26.11 -15.38
N ALA A 18 7.50 -25.97 -15.23
CA ALA A 18 6.94 -25.04 -14.26
C ALA A 18 7.59 -25.43 -12.91
N GLN A 19 8.59 -24.66 -12.50
CA GLN A 19 9.18 -24.85 -11.18
C GLN A 19 8.04 -24.58 -10.19
N ASN A 20 7.56 -25.60 -9.49
CA ASN A 20 6.56 -25.44 -8.46
C ASN A 20 7.08 -24.41 -7.45
N MET A 21 6.47 -23.25 -7.45
CA MET A 21 6.73 -22.22 -6.44
C MET A 21 6.36 -22.80 -5.07
N PRO A 22 7.17 -22.60 -4.02
CA PRO A 22 6.81 -23.06 -2.70
C PRO A 22 5.53 -22.34 -2.24
N ALA A 23 4.57 -23.10 -1.74
CA ALA A 23 3.39 -22.51 -1.13
C ALA A 23 3.77 -21.61 0.06
N SER A 24 2.99 -20.56 0.28
CA SER A 24 3.22 -19.63 1.39
C SER A 24 3.33 -20.37 2.74
N THR A 25 4.38 -20.03 3.48
CA THR A 25 4.61 -20.50 4.86
C THR A 25 4.26 -19.46 5.91
N VAL A 26 3.65 -18.32 5.50
CA VAL A 26 3.21 -17.27 6.43
C VAL A 26 2.26 -17.87 7.47
N PRO A 27 2.55 -17.77 8.77
CA PRO A 27 1.68 -18.32 9.81
C PRO A 27 0.30 -17.65 9.79
N PRO A 28 -0.80 -18.41 9.94
CA PRO A 28 -2.16 -17.84 10.01
C PRO A 28 -2.31 -16.78 11.11
N ALA A 29 -1.58 -16.89 12.22
CA ALA A 29 -1.56 -15.92 13.29
C ALA A 29 -1.07 -14.53 12.80
N ARG A 30 -0.07 -14.49 11.90
CA ARG A 30 0.44 -13.23 11.32
C ARG A 30 -0.59 -12.56 10.42
N LEU A 31 -1.29 -13.35 9.60
CA LEU A 31 -2.39 -12.82 8.78
C LEU A 31 -3.53 -12.26 9.65
N ALA A 32 -3.78 -12.87 10.82
CA ALA A 32 -4.77 -12.36 11.77
C ALA A 32 -4.39 -11.00 12.37
N HIS A 33 -3.11 -10.63 12.33
CA HIS A 33 -2.60 -9.33 12.76
C HIS A 33 -2.62 -8.26 11.66
N LEU A 34 -2.99 -8.60 10.45
CA LEU A 34 -3.03 -7.69 9.30
C LEU A 34 -4.44 -7.62 8.68
N ARG A 35 -5.49 -7.76 9.50
CA ARG A 35 -6.87 -7.77 9.00
C ARG A 35 -7.47 -6.39 8.82
N HIS A 36 -7.28 -5.50 9.80
CA HIS A 36 -7.92 -4.17 9.87
C HIS A 36 -6.88 -3.12 10.24
N GLY A 37 -6.24 -2.55 9.26
CA GLY A 37 -5.16 -1.58 9.46
C GLY A 37 -5.53 -0.14 9.20
N ILE A 38 -4.63 0.72 9.64
CA ILE A 38 -4.67 2.16 9.40
C ILE A 38 -3.29 2.69 9.07
N ASN A 39 -3.19 3.53 8.06
CA ASN A 39 -1.95 4.20 7.68
C ASN A 39 -1.67 5.42 8.56
N LEU A 40 -0.44 5.54 9.04
CA LEU A 40 0.08 6.71 9.72
C LEU A 40 1.14 7.39 8.86
N TYR A 41 0.72 8.37 8.07
CA TYR A 41 1.61 9.21 7.28
C TYR A 41 1.95 10.53 8.00
N GLY A 42 2.90 11.30 7.45
CA GLY A 42 3.27 12.60 7.98
C GLY A 42 4.06 12.55 9.29
N TRP A 43 4.34 11.36 9.82
CA TRP A 43 5.12 11.17 11.06
C TRP A 43 6.60 10.90 10.76
N PHE A 44 6.91 9.87 10.00
CA PHE A 44 8.27 9.48 9.60
C PHE A 44 8.49 9.55 8.10
N ALA A 45 7.47 9.77 7.29
CA ALA A 45 7.54 10.02 5.86
C ALA A 45 6.51 11.06 5.44
N GLN A 46 6.60 11.56 4.20
CA GLN A 46 5.68 12.57 3.64
C GLN A 46 5.60 13.84 4.49
N VAL A 47 6.70 14.20 5.13
CA VAL A 47 6.91 15.49 5.77
C VAL A 47 7.56 16.39 4.73
N TYR A 48 6.74 17.14 4.00
CA TYR A 48 7.14 17.91 2.82
C TYR A 48 8.03 19.12 3.14
N GLU A 49 8.21 19.43 4.40
CA GLU A 49 9.11 20.46 4.90
C GLU A 49 10.20 19.75 5.73
N PRO A 50 11.39 19.45 5.14
CA PRO A 50 12.43 18.64 5.81
C PRO A 50 12.90 19.20 7.16
N GLU A 51 12.81 20.51 7.36
CA GLU A 51 13.08 21.17 8.65
C GLU A 51 12.07 20.80 9.76
N ARG A 52 10.95 20.19 9.42
CA ARG A 52 9.97 19.68 10.39
C ARG A 52 10.34 18.32 10.99
N TYR A 53 11.34 17.61 10.50
CA TYR A 53 11.88 16.42 11.17
C TYR A 53 12.62 16.79 12.47
N THR A 54 11.87 17.34 13.42
CA THR A 54 12.37 17.76 14.74
C THR A 54 11.93 16.77 15.81
N LYS A 55 12.64 16.80 16.93
CA LYS A 55 12.23 16.04 18.13
C LYS A 55 10.77 16.30 18.51
N GLU A 56 10.35 17.57 18.49
CA GLU A 56 8.98 17.96 18.82
C GLU A 56 7.97 17.34 17.86
N HIS A 57 8.25 17.33 16.55
CA HIS A 57 7.41 16.68 15.55
C HIS A 57 7.24 15.18 15.86
N PHE A 58 8.33 14.45 16.06
CA PHE A 58 8.26 13.01 16.36
C PHE A 58 7.50 12.68 17.63
N GLN A 59 7.52 13.58 18.62
CA GLN A 59 6.87 13.37 19.91
C GLN A 59 5.41 13.85 19.97
N SER A 60 4.97 14.69 19.02
CA SER A 60 3.64 15.30 19.07
C SER A 60 2.73 14.98 17.88
N TRP A 61 3.27 14.55 16.72
CA TRP A 61 2.47 14.29 15.53
C TRP A 61 1.47 13.14 15.75
N ILE A 62 1.95 12.02 16.27
CA ILE A 62 1.13 10.91 16.77
C ILE A 62 1.48 10.68 18.23
N THR A 63 0.47 10.58 19.06
CA THR A 63 0.61 10.42 20.51
C THR A 63 0.07 9.06 20.96
N SER A 64 0.37 8.67 22.19
CA SER A 64 -0.21 7.45 22.79
C SER A 64 -1.75 7.50 22.85
N ALA A 65 -2.34 8.70 22.92
CA ALA A 65 -3.79 8.86 22.88
C ALA A 65 -4.35 8.54 21.47
N ASP A 66 -3.64 8.92 20.40
CA ASP A 66 -4.00 8.56 19.03
C ASP A 66 -3.95 7.03 18.84
N ILE A 67 -2.87 6.39 19.30
CA ILE A 67 -2.71 4.92 19.21
C ILE A 67 -3.78 4.19 20.03
N ALA A 68 -4.12 4.69 21.23
CA ALA A 68 -5.20 4.13 22.03
C ALA A 68 -6.56 4.28 21.33
N LEU A 69 -6.82 5.43 20.67
CA LEU A 69 -8.03 5.66 19.90
C LEU A 69 -8.14 4.70 18.71
N ILE A 70 -7.06 4.51 17.94
CA ILE A 70 -6.96 3.55 16.85
C ILE A 70 -7.30 2.14 17.37
N LYS A 71 -6.65 1.70 18.45
CA LYS A 71 -6.93 0.39 19.06
C LYS A 71 -8.37 0.24 19.49
N SER A 72 -8.93 1.25 20.14
CA SER A 72 -10.30 1.21 20.66
C SER A 72 -11.37 1.21 19.56
N ALA A 73 -11.05 1.73 18.37
CA ALA A 73 -11.91 1.66 17.20
C ALA A 73 -11.96 0.24 16.57
N GLY A 74 -11.02 -0.65 16.92
CA GLY A 74 -11.00 -2.03 16.45
C GLY A 74 -9.96 -2.34 15.39
N PHE A 75 -9.03 -1.42 15.10
CA PHE A 75 -7.88 -1.72 14.26
C PHE A 75 -6.94 -2.71 14.97
N ASP A 76 -6.26 -3.54 14.20
CA ASP A 76 -5.31 -4.55 14.68
C ASP A 76 -3.86 -4.25 14.32
N HIS A 77 -3.61 -3.41 13.32
CA HIS A 77 -2.28 -2.98 12.93
C HIS A 77 -2.23 -1.54 12.44
N VAL A 78 -1.01 -1.03 12.40
CA VAL A 78 -0.63 0.27 11.84
C VAL A 78 0.36 0.03 10.72
N ARG A 79 0.10 0.58 9.53
CA ARG A 79 1.11 0.77 8.50
C ARG A 79 1.80 2.10 8.76
N LEU A 80 3.07 2.04 9.10
CA LEU A 80 3.90 3.18 9.49
C LEU A 80 4.83 3.55 8.34
N SER A 81 4.51 4.63 7.65
CA SER A 81 5.32 5.14 6.54
C SER A 81 6.62 5.75 7.05
N VAL A 82 7.77 5.32 6.51
CA VAL A 82 9.12 5.69 6.94
C VAL A 82 9.97 6.14 5.75
N ASN A 83 10.44 7.38 5.76
CA ASN A 83 11.43 7.86 4.80
C ASN A 83 12.81 7.27 5.14
N PRO A 84 13.48 6.53 4.23
CA PRO A 84 14.78 5.94 4.48
C PRO A 84 15.92 6.96 4.50
N GLU A 85 15.80 8.10 3.81
CA GLU A 85 16.91 9.03 3.59
C GLU A 85 17.53 9.58 4.87
N PRO A 86 16.77 9.97 5.92
CA PRO A 86 17.37 10.42 7.17
C PRO A 86 18.26 9.37 7.84
N ILE A 87 17.96 8.07 7.66
CA ILE A 87 18.75 6.97 8.21
C ILE A 87 19.95 6.66 7.30
N MET A 88 19.80 6.78 5.98
CA MET A 88 20.83 6.46 4.98
C MET A 88 21.96 7.50 4.89
N GLN A 89 21.76 8.72 5.40
CA GLN A 89 22.77 9.81 5.34
C GLN A 89 23.92 9.56 6.33
N THR A 90 24.96 8.87 5.87
CA THR A 90 26.01 8.28 6.73
C THR A 90 27.28 9.13 6.92
N THR A 91 27.49 10.29 6.29
CA THR A 91 28.83 10.89 6.23
C THR A 91 29.06 12.21 6.95
N GLU A 92 28.03 13.05 7.11
CA GLU A 92 28.19 14.35 7.81
C GLU A 92 27.26 14.55 9.02
N ARG A 93 26.28 13.64 9.20
CA ARG A 93 25.24 13.71 10.23
C ARG A 93 24.89 12.33 10.80
N ALA A 94 25.88 11.49 11.05
CA ALA A 94 25.68 10.14 11.62
C ALA A 94 24.83 10.17 12.91
N ASP A 95 24.94 11.26 13.69
CA ASP A 95 24.17 11.41 14.92
C ASP A 95 22.67 11.60 14.65
N HIS A 96 22.30 12.23 13.54
CA HIS A 96 20.89 12.46 13.19
C HIS A 96 20.18 11.18 12.75
N GLY A 97 20.87 10.29 12.01
CA GLY A 97 20.30 9.00 11.61
C GLY A 97 20.02 8.09 12.80
N ALA A 98 20.94 8.05 13.78
CA ALA A 98 20.75 7.30 15.02
C ALA A 98 19.63 7.89 15.90
N GLU A 99 19.50 9.23 15.94
CA GLU A 99 18.42 9.91 16.66
C GLU A 99 17.06 9.60 16.01
N TYR A 100 16.97 9.70 14.68
CA TYR A 100 15.77 9.37 13.91
C TYR A 100 15.33 7.91 14.14
N LEU A 101 16.28 6.96 14.10
CA LEU A 101 16.00 5.55 14.39
C LEU A 101 15.53 5.35 15.84
N GLY A 102 16.05 6.12 16.80
CA GLY A 102 15.58 6.09 18.19
C GLY A 102 14.14 6.60 18.35
N TYR A 103 13.70 7.58 17.56
CA TYR A 103 12.29 7.98 17.51
C TYR A 103 11.42 6.91 16.85
N LEU A 104 11.90 6.28 15.80
CA LEU A 104 11.20 5.17 15.13
C LEU A 104 11.00 3.99 16.09
N ASP A 105 12.04 3.60 16.84
CA ASP A 105 11.95 2.58 17.88
C ASP A 105 10.89 2.91 18.93
N SER A 106 10.84 4.17 19.34
CA SER A 106 9.85 4.63 20.31
C SER A 106 8.43 4.55 19.78
N ALA A 107 8.23 4.86 18.49
CA ALA A 107 6.95 4.75 17.81
C ALA A 107 6.51 3.29 17.66
N VAL A 108 7.39 2.43 17.15
CA VAL A 108 7.13 0.98 17.00
C VAL A 108 6.78 0.36 18.35
N LYS A 109 7.56 0.70 19.40
CA LYS A 109 7.26 0.22 20.76
C LYS A 109 5.90 0.70 21.25
N MET A 110 5.53 1.97 21.05
CA MET A 110 4.24 2.52 21.43
C MET A 110 3.08 1.77 20.77
N ILE A 111 3.20 1.44 19.49
CA ILE A 111 2.21 0.67 18.72
C ILE A 111 2.08 -0.75 19.29
N LEU A 112 3.22 -1.44 19.49
CA LEU A 112 3.24 -2.80 20.01
C LEU A 112 2.71 -2.89 21.45
N ASP A 113 3.05 -1.93 22.32
CA ASP A 113 2.58 -1.86 23.71
C ASP A 113 1.06 -1.66 23.80
N ALA A 114 0.46 -0.99 22.82
CA ALA A 114 -0.99 -0.87 22.69
C ALA A 114 -1.69 -2.15 22.19
N GLY A 115 -0.93 -3.20 21.89
CA GLY A 115 -1.47 -4.46 21.37
C GLY A 115 -1.84 -4.40 19.88
N LEU A 116 -1.24 -3.48 19.13
CA LEU A 116 -1.31 -3.40 17.67
C LEU A 116 -0.06 -4.03 17.06
N SER A 117 -0.16 -4.50 15.84
CA SER A 117 1.00 -4.88 15.02
C SER A 117 1.48 -3.68 14.20
N VAL A 118 2.69 -3.74 13.67
CA VAL A 118 3.25 -2.68 12.84
C VAL A 118 3.80 -3.24 11.53
N GLU A 119 3.42 -2.62 10.46
CA GLU A 119 3.98 -2.74 9.13
C GLU A 119 4.91 -1.54 8.92
N LEU A 120 6.21 -1.80 8.86
CA LEU A 120 7.21 -0.78 8.55
C LEU A 120 7.28 -0.64 7.03
N ASP A 121 6.63 0.38 6.52
CA ASP A 121 6.57 0.74 5.12
C ASP A 121 7.69 1.72 4.78
N ILE A 122 8.61 1.35 3.89
CA ILE A 122 9.62 2.28 3.40
C ILE A 122 9.04 3.15 2.29
N HIS A 123 8.81 4.41 2.63
CA HIS A 123 8.02 5.38 1.87
C HIS A 123 8.83 6.62 1.48
N PRO A 124 9.79 6.50 0.56
CA PRO A 124 10.55 7.63 0.04
C PRO A 124 9.74 8.45 -0.97
N ASP A 125 10.32 9.56 -1.39
CA ASP A 125 9.79 10.36 -2.51
C ASP A 125 10.05 9.71 -3.89
N SER A 126 9.41 10.28 -4.93
CA SER A 126 9.55 9.81 -6.31
C SER A 126 10.98 9.95 -6.87
N ASP A 127 11.77 10.91 -6.40
CA ASP A 127 13.16 11.07 -6.83
C ASP A 127 14.02 9.90 -6.35
N PHE A 128 13.81 9.42 -5.14
CA PHE A 128 14.45 8.21 -4.63
C PHE A 128 14.10 6.99 -5.49
N LYS A 129 12.81 6.79 -5.77
CA LYS A 129 12.31 5.68 -6.59
C LYS A 129 12.85 5.74 -8.02
N ALA A 130 12.93 6.95 -8.61
CA ALA A 130 13.52 7.16 -9.93
C ALA A 130 15.00 6.78 -9.99
N ARG A 131 15.77 6.96 -8.91
CA ARG A 131 17.16 6.48 -8.81
C ARG A 131 17.22 4.96 -8.80
N LEU A 132 16.37 4.28 -8.04
CA LEU A 132 16.30 2.81 -8.03
C LEU A 132 15.96 2.23 -9.41
N ALA A 133 15.10 2.92 -10.17
CA ALA A 133 14.73 2.49 -11.51
C ALA A 133 15.90 2.54 -12.51
N ARG A 134 16.89 3.43 -12.29
CA ARG A 134 17.95 3.74 -13.28
C ARG A 134 19.35 3.32 -12.86
N GLU A 135 19.64 3.22 -11.56
CA GLU A 135 20.98 3.14 -11.00
C GLU A 135 21.15 1.88 -10.14
N ASP A 136 22.01 0.97 -10.57
CA ASP A 136 22.32 -0.24 -9.77
C ASP A 136 22.97 0.09 -8.44
N ASP A 137 23.81 1.13 -8.38
CA ASP A 137 24.43 1.60 -7.13
C ASP A 137 23.39 2.11 -6.12
N ALA A 138 22.28 2.70 -6.58
CA ALA A 138 21.19 3.10 -5.69
C ALA A 138 20.50 1.86 -5.09
N VAL A 139 20.31 0.81 -5.90
CA VAL A 139 19.75 -0.47 -5.45
C VAL A 139 20.67 -1.15 -4.42
N GLU A 140 21.99 -1.13 -4.64
CA GLU A 140 22.95 -1.69 -3.66
C GLU A 140 22.88 -0.94 -2.32
N ARG A 141 22.91 0.40 -2.36
CA ARG A 141 22.79 1.22 -1.14
C ARG A 141 21.47 0.98 -0.40
N PHE A 142 20.38 0.78 -1.15
CA PHE A 142 19.09 0.49 -0.54
C PHE A 142 19.03 -0.94 0.02
N ALA A 143 19.71 -1.91 -0.60
CA ALA A 143 19.85 -3.24 -0.03
C ALA A 143 20.70 -3.22 1.26
N ASP A 144 21.74 -2.36 1.32
CA ASP A 144 22.53 -2.16 2.54
C ASP A 144 21.69 -1.51 3.67
N PHE A 145 20.89 -0.52 3.34
CA PHE A 145 19.91 0.07 4.26
C PHE A 145 18.97 -1.00 4.83
N TRP A 146 18.37 -1.83 3.97
CA TRP A 146 17.49 -2.89 4.41
C TRP A 146 18.20 -3.93 5.28
N ARG A 147 19.43 -4.27 4.96
CA ARG A 147 20.24 -5.18 5.78
C ARG A 147 20.44 -4.62 7.19
N MET A 148 20.74 -3.33 7.29
CA MET A 148 20.92 -2.62 8.55
C MET A 148 19.60 -2.55 9.34
N LEU A 149 18.50 -2.07 8.71
CA LEU A 149 17.22 -1.89 9.36
C LEU A 149 16.60 -3.22 9.81
N ALA A 150 16.62 -4.23 8.94
CA ALA A 150 16.13 -5.57 9.27
C ALA A 150 16.94 -6.22 10.40
N GLN A 151 18.28 -6.06 10.42
CA GLN A 151 19.13 -6.52 11.51
C GLN A 151 18.81 -5.81 12.82
N HIS A 152 18.52 -4.52 12.77
CA HIS A 152 18.13 -3.72 13.95
C HIS A 152 16.85 -4.28 14.59
N TYR A 153 15.83 -4.61 13.77
CA TYR A 153 14.57 -5.17 14.25
C TYR A 153 14.53 -6.70 14.35
N ALA A 154 15.62 -7.43 14.02
CA ALA A 154 15.63 -8.89 13.95
C ALA A 154 15.25 -9.61 15.25
N SER A 155 15.49 -8.97 16.41
CA SER A 155 15.13 -9.51 17.74
C SER A 155 13.74 -9.07 18.24
N TRP A 156 13.04 -8.23 17.51
CA TRP A 156 11.69 -7.80 17.86
C TRP A 156 10.68 -8.89 17.52
N ASP A 157 9.44 -8.72 17.97
CA ASP A 157 8.38 -9.71 17.77
C ASP A 157 8.05 -9.93 16.28
N SER A 158 8.58 -11.00 15.70
CA SER A 158 8.41 -11.34 14.29
C SER A 158 6.97 -11.71 13.91
N ASP A 159 6.08 -11.90 14.88
CA ASP A 159 4.67 -12.13 14.61
C ASP A 159 3.88 -10.83 14.49
N ARG A 160 4.47 -9.70 14.93
CA ARG A 160 3.81 -8.39 14.99
C ARG A 160 4.56 -7.25 14.31
N VAL A 161 5.81 -7.47 13.87
CA VAL A 161 6.60 -6.51 13.08
C VAL A 161 6.81 -7.07 11.68
N PHE A 162 6.35 -6.34 10.69
CA PHE A 162 6.39 -6.71 9.27
C PHE A 162 7.23 -5.68 8.51
N PHE A 163 7.90 -6.11 7.44
CA PHE A 163 8.74 -5.24 6.61
C PHE A 163 8.17 -5.12 5.21
N GLU A 164 7.68 -3.95 4.86
CA GLU A 164 7.28 -3.63 3.50
C GLU A 164 8.46 -3.04 2.74
N ILE A 165 8.80 -3.68 1.62
CA ILE A 165 10.05 -3.41 0.89
C ILE A 165 10.14 -1.96 0.42
N LEU A 166 9.07 -1.44 -0.17
CA LEU A 166 9.00 -0.09 -0.74
C LEU A 166 7.54 0.26 -1.06
N ASN A 167 7.08 1.41 -0.64
CA ASN A 167 5.81 1.97 -1.10
C ASN A 167 5.87 2.34 -2.58
N GLU A 168 4.89 1.88 -3.37
CA GLU A 168 4.67 2.33 -4.76
C GLU A 168 5.95 2.50 -5.58
N PRO A 169 6.58 1.42 -6.05
CA PRO A 169 7.89 1.47 -6.70
C PRO A 169 8.04 2.41 -7.91
N GLU A 170 6.97 2.82 -8.56
CA GLU A 170 6.95 3.73 -9.73
C GLU A 170 7.84 3.25 -10.89
N MET A 171 8.00 1.94 -11.07
CA MET A 171 8.84 1.35 -12.12
C MET A 171 7.99 0.87 -13.30
N HIS A 172 8.09 1.57 -14.43
CA HIS A 172 7.41 1.15 -15.67
C HIS A 172 7.91 -0.18 -16.23
N ASP A 173 9.17 -0.55 -15.99
CA ASP A 173 9.72 -1.85 -16.31
C ASP A 173 9.51 -2.81 -15.13
N ALA A 174 8.47 -3.63 -15.22
CA ALA A 174 8.11 -4.60 -14.20
C ALA A 174 9.23 -5.65 -13.97
N TYR A 175 9.99 -6.02 -15.01
CA TYR A 175 11.13 -6.94 -14.84
C TYR A 175 12.29 -6.29 -14.10
N ARG A 176 12.50 -4.99 -14.30
CA ARG A 176 13.46 -4.24 -13.49
C ARG A 176 13.06 -4.28 -12.02
N TRP A 177 11.77 -3.99 -11.72
CA TRP A 177 11.27 -4.07 -10.35
C TRP A 177 11.47 -5.45 -9.75
N TYR A 178 11.08 -6.51 -10.45
CA TYR A 178 11.25 -7.89 -9.95
C TYR A 178 12.70 -8.19 -9.55
N GLY A 179 13.69 -7.76 -10.35
CA GLY A 179 15.11 -7.92 -10.01
C GLY A 179 15.53 -7.11 -8.78
N VAL A 180 15.03 -5.89 -8.64
CA VAL A 180 15.27 -5.02 -7.46
C VAL A 180 14.62 -5.62 -6.24
N GLU A 181 13.34 -5.96 -6.31
CA GLU A 181 12.56 -6.54 -5.22
C GLU A 181 13.19 -7.82 -4.69
N ALA A 182 13.56 -8.75 -5.58
CA ALA A 182 14.22 -10.00 -5.20
C ALA A 182 15.53 -9.76 -4.43
N LYS A 183 16.30 -8.74 -4.81
CA LYS A 183 17.53 -8.36 -4.15
C LYS A 183 17.29 -7.77 -2.75
N LEU A 184 16.29 -6.87 -2.64
CA LEU A 184 15.91 -6.26 -1.37
C LEU A 184 15.34 -7.30 -0.40
N ALA A 185 14.44 -8.16 -0.88
CA ALA A 185 13.89 -9.27 -0.10
C ALA A 185 14.98 -10.22 0.41
N ALA A 186 16.00 -10.55 -0.42
CA ALA A 186 17.12 -11.36 0.00
C ALA A 186 17.97 -10.67 1.09
N ALA A 187 18.18 -9.36 1.00
CA ALA A 187 18.89 -8.58 2.02
C ALA A 187 18.13 -8.58 3.36
N ILE A 188 16.81 -8.38 3.33
CA ILE A 188 15.95 -8.45 4.53
C ILE A 188 16.00 -9.86 5.12
N ARG A 189 15.79 -10.89 4.30
CA ARG A 189 15.74 -12.29 4.75
C ARG A 189 17.02 -12.73 5.40
N GLN A 190 18.18 -12.32 4.87
CA GLN A 190 19.48 -12.61 5.46
C GLN A 190 19.64 -11.99 6.86
N ALA A 191 19.14 -10.78 7.05
CA ALA A 191 19.28 -10.02 8.29
C ALA A 191 18.22 -10.40 9.35
N ALA A 192 16.98 -10.67 8.92
CA ALA A 192 15.83 -10.97 9.79
C ALA A 192 15.08 -12.23 9.29
N PRO A 193 15.64 -13.43 9.48
CA PRO A 193 15.11 -14.65 8.87
C PRO A 193 13.72 -15.06 9.33
N ALA A 194 13.26 -14.59 10.51
CA ALA A 194 11.96 -14.94 11.06
C ALA A 194 10.81 -14.02 10.60
N HIS A 195 11.12 -12.79 10.18
CA HIS A 195 10.11 -11.78 9.87
C HIS A 195 9.43 -12.03 8.52
N THR A 196 8.15 -11.68 8.42
CA THR A 196 7.41 -11.70 7.16
C THR A 196 7.69 -10.41 6.39
N ILE A 197 7.95 -10.57 5.09
CA ILE A 197 8.17 -9.48 4.15
C ILE A 197 6.86 -9.18 3.44
N LEU A 198 6.55 -7.91 3.21
CA LEU A 198 5.47 -7.45 2.36
C LEU A 198 6.07 -6.95 1.04
N ALA A 199 5.60 -7.52 -0.06
CA ALA A 199 6.17 -7.33 -1.39
C ALA A 199 5.16 -6.61 -2.30
N PRO A 200 5.48 -5.39 -2.77
CA PRO A 200 4.60 -4.55 -3.58
C PRO A 200 4.67 -4.86 -5.08
N GLY A 201 3.67 -4.39 -5.84
CA GLY A 201 3.69 -4.39 -7.29
C GLY A 201 4.69 -3.38 -7.89
N ALA A 202 4.85 -3.38 -9.23
CA ALA A 202 5.87 -2.58 -9.91
C ALA A 202 5.50 -1.09 -10.05
N ARG A 203 4.23 -0.80 -10.34
CA ARG A 203 3.73 0.56 -10.60
C ARG A 203 2.68 0.93 -9.58
N TRP A 204 3.03 1.84 -8.67
CA TRP A 204 2.11 2.38 -7.65
C TRP A 204 1.34 1.33 -6.86
N ASP A 205 1.89 0.10 -6.77
CA ASP A 205 1.25 -1.05 -6.11
C ASP A 205 -0.13 -1.40 -6.69
N ASP A 206 -0.35 -1.04 -7.95
CA ASP A 206 -1.57 -1.35 -8.67
C ASP A 206 -1.74 -2.88 -8.79
N ASP A 207 -2.93 -3.36 -8.51
CA ASP A 207 -3.27 -4.78 -8.61
C ASP A 207 -3.10 -5.33 -10.02
N ASP A 208 -3.35 -4.53 -11.05
CA ASP A 208 -3.15 -4.88 -12.46
C ASP A 208 -1.70 -5.24 -12.80
N ASP A 209 -0.72 -4.62 -12.15
CA ASP A 209 0.69 -4.91 -12.42
C ASP A 209 1.21 -6.11 -11.66
N MET A 210 0.74 -6.30 -10.44
CA MET A 210 1.12 -7.43 -9.61
C MET A 210 0.78 -8.76 -10.27
N ILE A 211 -0.37 -8.87 -10.93
CA ILE A 211 -0.85 -10.11 -11.52
C ILE A 211 0.00 -10.62 -12.71
N PHE A 212 0.88 -9.79 -13.26
CA PHE A 212 1.80 -10.18 -14.34
C PHE A 212 3.18 -10.63 -13.87
N LEU A 213 3.50 -10.49 -12.58
CA LEU A 213 4.79 -10.89 -12.02
C LEU A 213 4.75 -12.30 -11.44
N GLU A 214 5.90 -13.00 -11.54
CA GLU A 214 6.09 -14.25 -10.81
C GLU A 214 6.40 -13.94 -9.34
N PRO A 215 5.79 -14.64 -8.39
CA PRO A 215 6.10 -14.47 -6.99
C PRO A 215 7.57 -14.72 -6.65
N LEU A 216 8.07 -14.04 -5.63
CA LEU A 216 9.39 -14.27 -5.05
C LEU A 216 9.52 -15.74 -4.58
N ARG A 217 10.72 -16.30 -4.67
CA ARG A 217 10.98 -17.67 -4.21
C ARG A 217 11.00 -17.83 -2.69
N ASP A 218 10.82 -16.74 -1.96
CA ASP A 218 10.72 -16.73 -0.50
C ASP A 218 9.26 -17.04 -0.08
N PRO A 219 8.98 -18.14 0.62
CA PRO A 219 7.60 -18.52 0.98
C PRO A 219 7.04 -17.74 2.17
N ASN A 220 7.86 -16.96 2.89
CA ASN A 220 7.40 -16.12 4.03
C ASN A 220 7.22 -14.66 3.59
N VAL A 221 6.47 -14.49 2.49
CA VAL A 221 6.11 -13.20 1.89
C VAL A 221 4.60 -13.08 1.78
N ILE A 222 4.09 -11.90 2.05
CA ILE A 222 2.74 -11.46 1.74
C ILE A 222 2.86 -10.44 0.60
N TYR A 223 2.02 -10.53 -0.42
CA TYR A 223 1.98 -9.52 -1.48
C TYR A 223 1.02 -8.43 -1.08
N VAL A 224 1.37 -7.19 -1.40
CA VAL A 224 0.55 -6.03 -1.09
C VAL A 224 0.13 -5.33 -2.36
N PHE A 225 -1.02 -4.68 -2.32
CA PHE A 225 -1.51 -3.81 -3.38
C PHE A 225 -2.33 -2.67 -2.81
N HIS A 226 -2.41 -1.58 -3.58
CA HIS A 226 -3.26 -0.44 -3.31
C HIS A 226 -4.52 -0.53 -4.16
N PHE A 227 -5.64 -0.08 -3.62
CA PHE A 227 -6.89 -0.06 -4.35
C PHE A 227 -7.57 1.29 -4.24
N TYR A 228 -7.49 2.06 -5.32
CA TYR A 228 -8.11 3.38 -5.40
C TYR A 228 -9.08 3.51 -6.60
N GLU A 229 -9.33 2.38 -7.30
CA GLU A 229 -10.20 2.41 -8.47
C GLU A 229 -11.67 2.67 -8.10
N PRO A 230 -12.30 3.55 -8.87
CA PRO A 230 -11.74 4.38 -9.95
C PRO A 230 -11.14 5.67 -9.39
N HIS A 231 -9.88 5.95 -9.70
CA HIS A 231 -9.14 7.13 -9.20
C HIS A 231 -9.89 8.45 -9.42
N ILE A 232 -10.67 8.55 -10.49
CA ILE A 232 -11.48 9.74 -10.78
C ILE A 232 -12.50 10.06 -9.67
N PHE A 233 -12.98 9.06 -8.96
CA PHE A 233 -13.85 9.23 -7.80
C PHE A 233 -13.06 9.41 -6.52
N THR A 234 -12.08 8.53 -6.29
CA THR A 234 -11.34 8.50 -5.02
C THR A 234 -10.42 9.69 -4.83
N HIS A 235 -9.96 10.31 -5.93
CA HIS A 235 -9.05 11.47 -5.92
C HIS A 235 -9.69 12.75 -6.45
N GLN A 236 -11.02 12.83 -6.51
CA GLN A 236 -11.69 14.05 -6.94
C GLN A 236 -11.27 15.25 -6.06
N GLY A 237 -10.88 16.35 -6.70
CA GLY A 237 -10.37 17.55 -6.05
C GLY A 237 -8.89 17.52 -5.70
N ALA A 238 -8.19 16.38 -5.90
CA ALA A 238 -6.76 16.28 -5.63
C ALA A 238 -5.94 17.20 -6.54
N THR A 239 -4.88 17.80 -5.98
CA THR A 239 -3.96 18.68 -6.72
C THR A 239 -2.66 17.99 -7.11
N TRP A 240 -2.52 16.70 -6.80
CA TRP A 240 -1.47 15.76 -7.20
C TRP A 240 -2.07 14.70 -8.13
N GLY A 241 -1.24 13.90 -8.77
CA GLY A 241 -1.67 12.91 -9.75
C GLY A 241 -2.14 13.56 -11.06
N GLU A 242 -3.25 13.11 -11.60
CA GLU A 242 -3.77 13.60 -12.88
C GLU A 242 -4.24 15.04 -12.78
N TYR A 243 -3.80 15.87 -13.75
CA TYR A 243 -4.03 17.33 -13.70
C TYR A 243 -5.52 17.71 -13.58
N TYR A 244 -6.42 16.95 -14.21
CA TYR A 244 -7.84 17.25 -14.25
C TYR A 244 -8.58 16.93 -12.93
N TRP A 245 -8.02 16.11 -12.03
CA TRP A 245 -8.70 15.77 -10.76
C TRP A 245 -9.02 17.00 -9.91
N ARG A 246 -8.21 18.04 -10.01
CA ARG A 246 -8.43 19.31 -9.28
C ARG A 246 -9.74 20.03 -9.63
N TRP A 247 -10.33 19.72 -10.79
CA TRP A 247 -11.58 20.29 -11.25
C TRP A 247 -12.80 19.43 -10.86
N LEU A 248 -12.56 18.26 -10.29
CA LEU A 248 -13.59 17.32 -9.90
C LEU A 248 -14.07 17.61 -8.48
N GLY A 249 -15.32 17.28 -8.23
CA GLY A 249 -15.95 17.34 -6.92
C GLY A 249 -17.43 17.01 -7.04
N HIS A 250 -17.95 16.33 -6.02
CA HIS A 250 -19.34 15.88 -5.96
C HIS A 250 -19.69 14.88 -7.08
N LEU A 251 -18.71 14.09 -7.56
CA LEU A 251 -18.99 12.87 -8.30
C LEU A 251 -19.63 11.85 -7.36
N HIS A 252 -20.73 11.25 -7.80
CA HIS A 252 -21.44 10.26 -7.01
C HIS A 252 -20.87 8.85 -7.15
N TYR A 253 -20.94 8.09 -6.07
CA TYR A 253 -20.76 6.65 -6.06
C TYR A 253 -22.01 5.98 -5.42
N PRO A 254 -22.64 4.98 -6.05
CA PRO A 254 -22.31 4.43 -7.38
C PRO A 254 -22.38 5.47 -8.50
N SER A 255 -21.61 5.26 -9.58
CA SER A 255 -21.48 6.24 -10.66
C SER A 255 -22.81 6.48 -11.39
N GLN A 256 -23.07 7.73 -11.74
CA GLN A 256 -24.32 8.18 -12.38
C GLN A 256 -24.01 9.02 -13.62
N PRO A 257 -24.51 8.65 -14.81
CA PRO A 257 -24.21 9.36 -16.06
C PRO A 257 -24.59 10.85 -16.02
N GLU A 258 -25.72 11.20 -15.42
CA GLU A 258 -26.21 12.57 -15.35
C GLU A 258 -25.31 13.44 -14.46
N ASN A 259 -24.94 12.93 -13.28
CA ASN A 259 -24.04 13.63 -12.37
C ASN A 259 -22.63 13.77 -12.99
N ALA A 260 -22.11 12.71 -13.61
CA ALA A 260 -20.81 12.75 -14.29
C ALA A 260 -20.80 13.80 -15.43
N ALA A 261 -21.89 13.93 -16.19
CA ALA A 261 -22.00 14.94 -17.24
C ALA A 261 -22.02 16.38 -16.67
N GLU A 262 -22.68 16.61 -15.55
CA GLU A 262 -22.68 17.90 -14.86
C GLU A 262 -21.29 18.27 -14.34
N VAL A 263 -20.56 17.31 -13.74
CA VAL A 263 -19.19 17.53 -13.28
C VAL A 263 -18.24 17.75 -14.46
N ALA A 264 -18.36 16.98 -15.53
CA ALA A 264 -17.56 17.12 -16.75
C ALA A 264 -17.65 18.52 -17.36
N ALA A 265 -18.82 19.17 -17.28
CA ALA A 265 -19.00 20.53 -17.80
C ALA A 265 -18.09 21.58 -17.13
N ARG A 266 -17.55 21.31 -15.95
CA ARG A 266 -16.62 22.18 -15.22
C ARG A 266 -15.15 21.95 -15.56
N VAL A 267 -14.83 20.82 -16.20
CA VAL A 267 -13.45 20.47 -16.58
C VAL A 267 -13.05 21.25 -17.83
N PRO A 268 -11.91 21.97 -17.83
CA PRO A 268 -11.54 22.84 -18.95
C PRO A 268 -11.25 22.10 -20.26
N GLU A 269 -10.48 20.98 -20.16
CA GLU A 269 -9.99 20.28 -21.33
C GLU A 269 -11.00 19.25 -21.85
N ALA A 270 -11.18 19.23 -23.18
CA ALA A 270 -12.19 18.39 -23.83
C ALA A 270 -11.90 16.87 -23.65
N LEU A 271 -10.62 16.48 -23.67
CA LEU A 271 -10.23 15.09 -23.47
C LEU A 271 -10.53 14.64 -22.04
N ASP A 272 -10.22 15.48 -21.06
CA ASP A 272 -10.42 15.18 -19.64
C ASP A 272 -11.92 15.05 -19.31
N ARG A 273 -12.78 15.84 -19.98
CA ARG A 273 -14.24 15.68 -19.88
C ARG A 273 -14.70 14.28 -20.28
N LEU A 274 -14.06 13.68 -21.28
CA LEU A 274 -14.42 12.33 -21.73
C LEU A 274 -14.16 11.29 -20.64
N TYR A 275 -13.07 11.41 -19.87
CA TYR A 275 -12.82 10.51 -18.74
C TYR A 275 -13.92 10.61 -17.69
N VAL A 276 -14.36 11.84 -17.36
CA VAL A 276 -15.44 12.05 -16.39
C VAL A 276 -16.77 11.49 -16.89
N ILE A 277 -17.12 11.73 -18.17
CA ILE A 277 -18.33 11.16 -18.78
C ILE A 277 -18.28 9.63 -18.77
N ARG A 278 -17.12 9.07 -19.10
CA ARG A 278 -16.92 7.62 -19.11
C ARG A 278 -17.12 7.02 -17.73
N TYR A 279 -16.61 7.64 -16.67
CA TYR A 279 -16.86 7.21 -15.29
C TYR A 279 -18.36 6.98 -15.03
N GLY A 280 -19.22 7.93 -15.45
CA GLY A 280 -20.66 7.80 -15.31
C GLY A 280 -21.26 6.65 -16.12
N GLN A 281 -20.65 6.31 -17.27
CA GLN A 281 -21.11 5.24 -18.16
C GLN A 281 -20.60 3.85 -17.79
N ASP A 282 -19.47 3.77 -17.11
CA ASP A 282 -18.83 2.51 -16.73
C ASP A 282 -19.53 1.79 -15.56
N HIS A 283 -20.55 2.42 -14.97
CA HIS A 283 -21.37 1.84 -13.90
C HIS A 283 -20.54 1.30 -12.72
N TRP A 284 -19.64 2.16 -12.21
CA TRP A 284 -18.88 1.83 -11.01
C TRP A 284 -19.80 1.65 -9.80
N ASP A 285 -19.87 0.43 -9.31
CA ASP A 285 -20.65 -0.01 -8.16
C ASP A 285 -19.92 -1.16 -7.43
N ALA A 286 -20.57 -1.72 -6.42
CA ALA A 286 -20.03 -2.86 -5.65
C ALA A 286 -19.65 -4.07 -6.53
N SER A 287 -20.41 -4.32 -7.62
CA SER A 287 -20.13 -5.45 -8.53
C SER A 287 -18.84 -5.22 -9.34
N ARG A 288 -18.62 -3.98 -9.75
CA ARG A 288 -17.41 -3.61 -10.48
C ARG A 288 -16.18 -3.68 -9.56
N ILE A 289 -16.26 -3.13 -8.35
CA ILE A 289 -15.20 -3.27 -7.34
C ILE A 289 -14.87 -4.73 -7.06
N GLU A 290 -15.89 -5.57 -6.89
CA GLU A 290 -15.71 -7.00 -6.68
C GLU A 290 -14.96 -7.67 -7.85
N ALA A 291 -15.28 -7.28 -9.08
CA ALA A 291 -14.65 -7.85 -10.27
C ALA A 291 -13.16 -7.52 -10.36
N GLU A 292 -12.77 -6.29 -10.00
CA GLU A 292 -11.36 -5.88 -9.97
C GLU A 292 -10.60 -6.61 -8.85
N ILE A 293 -11.08 -6.57 -7.61
CA ILE A 293 -10.43 -7.23 -6.47
C ILE A 293 -10.33 -8.76 -6.68
N ASN A 294 -11.31 -9.37 -7.34
CA ASN A 294 -11.28 -10.81 -7.63
C ASN A 294 -10.11 -11.19 -8.52
N GLN A 295 -9.62 -10.31 -9.42
CA GLN A 295 -8.46 -10.61 -10.26
C GLN A 295 -7.20 -10.81 -9.41
N ALA A 296 -6.96 -9.92 -8.44
CA ALA A 296 -5.86 -10.07 -7.50
C ALA A 296 -6.02 -11.35 -6.64
N ALA A 297 -7.23 -11.63 -6.16
CA ALA A 297 -7.51 -12.83 -5.39
C ALA A 297 -7.27 -14.13 -6.18
N ASP A 298 -7.69 -14.18 -7.46
CA ASP A 298 -7.45 -15.31 -8.36
C ASP A 298 -5.96 -15.51 -8.64
N TRP A 299 -5.20 -14.42 -8.85
CA TRP A 299 -3.76 -14.49 -8.98
C TRP A 299 -3.10 -15.08 -7.74
N ALA A 300 -3.49 -14.64 -6.55
CA ALA A 300 -2.94 -15.15 -5.30
C ALA A 300 -3.27 -16.61 -5.08
N ALA A 301 -4.50 -17.02 -5.39
CA ALA A 301 -4.93 -18.41 -5.32
C ALA A 301 -4.15 -19.31 -6.28
N HIS A 302 -3.95 -18.84 -7.53
CA HIS A 302 -3.16 -19.54 -8.54
C HIS A 302 -1.70 -19.75 -8.11
N ASN A 303 -1.10 -18.73 -7.52
CA ASN A 303 0.29 -18.75 -7.09
C ASN A 303 0.49 -19.29 -5.65
N HIS A 304 -0.58 -19.64 -4.94
CA HIS A 304 -0.54 -20.11 -3.55
C HIS A 304 0.12 -19.13 -2.57
N VAL A 305 -0.08 -17.83 -2.79
CA VAL A 305 0.46 -16.74 -1.97
C VAL A 305 -0.63 -16.05 -1.14
N ARG A 306 -0.25 -15.07 -0.33
CA ARG A 306 -1.15 -14.28 0.52
C ARG A 306 -1.13 -12.83 0.09
N LEU A 307 -2.30 -12.16 0.23
CA LEU A 307 -2.49 -10.75 -0.09
C LEU A 307 -2.92 -9.92 1.11
N VAL A 308 -2.55 -8.65 1.07
CA VAL A 308 -3.09 -7.56 1.89
C VAL A 308 -3.28 -6.35 0.97
N CYS A 309 -4.43 -5.66 1.06
CA CYS A 309 -4.64 -4.34 0.45
C CYS A 309 -4.25 -3.29 1.48
N ASN A 310 -3.00 -2.83 1.45
CA ASN A 310 -2.46 -1.99 2.52
C ASN A 310 -2.63 -0.48 2.30
N GLU A 311 -3.30 -0.10 1.19
CA GLU A 311 -3.88 1.23 1.01
C GLU A 311 -5.20 1.17 0.25
N PHE A 312 -6.21 1.85 0.75
CA PHE A 312 -7.44 2.21 0.04
C PHE A 312 -8.13 3.37 0.74
N GLY A 313 -8.88 4.18 0.01
CA GLY A 313 -9.55 5.31 0.61
C GLY A 313 -10.14 6.26 -0.44
N VAL A 314 -10.81 7.31 0.03
CA VAL A 314 -11.40 8.37 -0.80
C VAL A 314 -11.07 9.72 -0.20
N TYR A 315 -10.53 10.64 -1.01
CA TYR A 315 -10.24 12.02 -0.62
C TYR A 315 -11.53 12.73 -0.20
N ARG A 316 -11.61 13.17 1.07
CA ARG A 316 -12.88 13.49 1.70
C ARG A 316 -13.43 14.88 1.40
N ASP A 317 -12.56 15.85 1.10
CA ASP A 317 -12.95 17.26 1.02
C ASP A 317 -13.87 17.58 -0.17
N PHE A 318 -13.86 16.73 -1.20
CA PHE A 318 -14.60 16.93 -2.44
C PHE A 318 -15.59 15.80 -2.75
N SER A 319 -15.69 14.79 -1.89
CA SER A 319 -16.62 13.68 -2.01
C SER A 319 -17.79 13.83 -1.03
N GLU A 320 -18.98 13.40 -1.46
CA GLU A 320 -20.12 13.32 -0.56
C GLU A 320 -19.87 12.26 0.53
N PRO A 321 -20.09 12.56 1.83
CA PRO A 321 -19.77 11.62 2.91
C PRO A 321 -20.44 10.26 2.77
N GLN A 322 -21.66 10.19 2.24
CA GLN A 322 -22.38 8.94 2.06
C GLN A 322 -21.82 8.11 0.90
N ASP A 323 -21.44 8.75 -0.21
CA ASP A 323 -20.86 8.09 -1.37
C ASP A 323 -19.46 7.58 -1.05
N ARG A 324 -18.66 8.38 -0.33
CA ARG A 324 -17.38 7.98 0.23
C ARG A 324 -17.51 6.74 1.11
N ALA A 325 -18.46 6.75 2.03
CA ALA A 325 -18.70 5.63 2.93
C ALA A 325 -19.21 4.38 2.18
N ALA A 326 -20.03 4.55 1.15
CA ALA A 326 -20.51 3.46 0.32
C ALA A 326 -19.33 2.77 -0.41
N TRP A 327 -18.44 3.55 -1.04
CA TRP A 327 -17.26 3.03 -1.72
C TRP A 327 -16.32 2.30 -0.74
N ILE A 328 -15.98 2.91 0.40
CA ILE A 328 -15.14 2.32 1.44
C ILE A 328 -15.74 0.98 1.92
N LYS A 329 -17.05 0.94 2.14
CA LYS A 329 -17.75 -0.28 2.55
C LYS A 329 -17.65 -1.37 1.48
N ASP A 330 -17.88 -1.02 0.22
CA ASP A 330 -17.92 -2.00 -0.86
C ASP A 330 -16.52 -2.61 -1.09
N VAL A 331 -15.45 -1.79 -1.06
CA VAL A 331 -14.06 -2.28 -1.10
C VAL A 331 -13.78 -3.19 0.09
N ARG A 332 -14.03 -2.74 1.31
CA ARG A 332 -13.81 -3.56 2.51
C ARG A 332 -14.56 -4.91 2.44
N VAL A 333 -15.84 -4.90 2.05
CA VAL A 333 -16.65 -6.13 1.95
C VAL A 333 -16.07 -7.08 0.92
N SER A 334 -15.60 -6.58 -0.22
CA SER A 334 -14.95 -7.38 -1.25
C SER A 334 -13.65 -8.00 -0.73
N LEU A 335 -12.75 -7.20 -0.14
CA LEU A 335 -11.50 -7.69 0.44
C LEU A 335 -11.73 -8.79 1.48
N GLU A 336 -12.64 -8.56 2.43
CA GLU A 336 -12.97 -9.52 3.48
C GLU A 336 -13.58 -10.83 2.94
N ARG A 337 -14.37 -10.76 1.86
CA ARG A 337 -14.93 -11.94 1.17
C ARG A 337 -13.83 -12.85 0.63
N HIS A 338 -12.75 -12.26 0.13
CA HIS A 338 -11.58 -12.96 -0.38
C HIS A 338 -10.53 -13.27 0.70
N HIS A 339 -10.84 -13.01 1.99
CA HIS A 339 -9.90 -13.16 3.10
C HIS A 339 -8.62 -12.33 2.97
N ILE A 340 -8.70 -11.18 2.28
CA ILE A 340 -7.63 -10.20 2.13
C ILE A 340 -7.74 -9.22 3.29
N GLY A 341 -6.65 -9.05 4.05
CA GLY A 341 -6.54 -8.01 5.06
C GLY A 341 -6.39 -6.64 4.41
N TRP A 342 -6.65 -5.57 5.16
CA TRP A 342 -6.62 -4.22 4.60
C TRP A 342 -6.11 -3.17 5.59
N ALA A 343 -5.52 -2.08 5.06
CA ALA A 343 -5.23 -0.88 5.82
C ALA A 343 -5.75 0.36 5.09
N MET A 344 -6.61 1.13 5.76
CA MET A 344 -7.17 2.34 5.18
C MET A 344 -6.13 3.47 5.14
N TRP A 345 -6.03 4.15 4.03
CA TRP A 345 -5.39 5.43 3.90
C TRP A 345 -6.41 6.54 4.18
N ASP A 346 -6.37 7.36 5.26
CA ASP A 346 -5.36 7.39 6.31
C ASP A 346 -6.01 7.65 7.70
N TYR A 347 -5.21 7.88 8.74
CA TYR A 347 -5.73 8.18 10.07
C TYR A 347 -6.37 9.57 10.17
N SER A 348 -5.65 10.65 9.82
CA SER A 348 -6.12 12.02 10.10
C SER A 348 -5.80 13.06 9.02
N GLY A 349 -5.45 12.62 7.82
CA GLY A 349 -5.22 13.47 6.66
C GLY A 349 -6.43 13.69 5.77
N GLY A 350 -6.16 13.93 4.49
CA GLY A 350 -7.19 14.20 3.49
C GLY A 350 -8.13 13.03 3.19
N PHE A 351 -7.69 11.79 3.46
CA PHE A 351 -8.51 10.58 3.38
C PHE A 351 -8.99 10.11 4.77
N GLY A 352 -8.71 10.85 5.81
CA GLY A 352 -8.73 10.45 7.19
C GLY A 352 -10.00 9.81 7.71
N VAL A 353 -9.83 8.80 8.59
CA VAL A 353 -10.88 8.24 9.43
C VAL A 353 -11.16 9.11 10.65
N ALA A 354 -10.25 10.03 10.95
CA ALA A 354 -10.39 11.00 12.04
C ALA A 354 -10.12 12.43 11.55
N THR A 355 -10.54 13.39 12.35
CA THR A 355 -10.13 14.79 12.23
C THR A 355 -9.36 15.17 13.50
N LYS A 356 -8.14 15.71 13.32
CA LYS A 356 -7.31 16.14 14.45
C LYS A 356 -7.37 17.66 14.58
N LYS A 357 -7.85 18.13 15.74
CA LYS A 357 -7.94 19.56 16.06
C LYS A 357 -7.37 19.79 17.45
N ASP A 358 -6.47 20.78 17.57
CA ASP A 358 -5.80 21.13 18.82
C ASP A 358 -5.16 19.90 19.54
N GLY A 359 -4.53 19.03 18.74
CA GLY A 359 -3.89 17.79 19.21
C GLY A 359 -4.86 16.66 19.62
N LYS A 360 -6.17 16.85 19.46
CA LYS A 360 -7.18 15.84 19.76
C LYS A 360 -7.79 15.29 18.48
N ALA A 361 -7.80 13.98 18.34
CA ALA A 361 -8.44 13.30 17.22
C ALA A 361 -9.90 12.94 17.59
N VAL A 362 -10.78 13.13 16.61
CA VAL A 362 -12.19 12.72 16.68
C VAL A 362 -12.46 11.85 15.45
N LEU A 363 -12.93 10.64 15.70
CA LEU A 363 -13.28 9.68 14.64
C LEU A 363 -14.52 10.14 13.86
N ASP A 364 -14.48 9.94 12.55
CA ASP A 364 -15.65 10.09 11.68
C ASP A 364 -16.51 8.82 11.76
N GLU A 365 -17.63 8.92 12.43
CA GLU A 365 -18.53 7.79 12.69
C GLU A 365 -18.99 7.11 11.38
N ILE A 366 -19.26 7.88 10.32
CA ILE A 366 -19.74 7.33 9.05
C ILE A 366 -18.65 6.44 8.44
N THR A 367 -17.41 6.90 8.43
CA THR A 367 -16.27 6.14 7.92
C THR A 367 -15.96 4.91 8.78
N VAL A 368 -15.94 5.06 10.11
CA VAL A 368 -15.72 3.92 11.03
C VAL A 368 -16.74 2.81 10.80
N ARG A 369 -18.02 3.18 10.64
CA ARG A 369 -19.09 2.22 10.34
C ARG A 369 -18.92 1.58 8.94
N ALA A 370 -18.49 2.33 7.93
CA ALA A 370 -18.21 1.81 6.59
C ALA A 370 -17.08 0.77 6.61
N LEU A 371 -16.07 0.98 7.47
CA LEU A 371 -14.99 0.03 7.74
C LEU A 371 -15.44 -1.20 8.56
N GLY A 372 -16.71 -1.29 8.96
CA GLY A 372 -17.20 -2.39 9.81
C GLY A 372 -16.64 -2.37 11.24
N LEU A 373 -16.05 -1.25 11.64
CA LEU A 373 -15.46 -1.06 12.96
C LEU A 373 -16.47 -0.44 13.94
N THR A 374 -16.07 -0.34 15.21
CA THR A 374 -16.96 0.12 16.27
C THR A 374 -16.50 1.48 16.80
N MET A 375 -17.43 2.42 16.96
CA MET A 375 -17.12 3.65 17.68
C MET A 375 -16.79 3.32 19.14
N PRO A 376 -15.65 3.82 19.67
CA PRO A 376 -15.34 3.67 21.09
C PRO A 376 -16.46 4.20 21.98
N ALA A 377 -16.70 3.54 23.12
CA ALA A 377 -17.60 4.10 24.13
C ALA A 377 -17.05 5.46 24.62
N GLN A 378 -17.93 6.46 24.67
CA GLN A 378 -17.59 7.80 25.17
C GLN A 378 -17.29 7.79 26.66
#